data_921a461983927b421f4c25289cdece11
#
_entry.id   921a461983927b421f4c25289cdece11
#
_cell.length_a   1.000
_cell.length_b   1.000
_cell.length_c   1.000
_cell.angle_alpha   90.00
_cell.angle_beta   90.00
_cell.angle_gamma   90.00
#
_symmetry.space_group_name_H-M   'P 1'
#
loop_
_entity.id
_entity.type
_entity.pdbx_description
1 polymer ?
#
loop_
_entity_poly.entity_id
_entity_poly.type
_entity_poly.pdbx_seq_one_letter_code
_entity_poly.pdbx_strand_id
1 'polypeptide(L)'
;MTDYAVVCLGTLARRPGYSMSANELSKETGLALYTVQKLLKLLVSKSDFVKANRGALGGYMLSRNSSEISVVEIIEALDGPITLT
;
A
#
# COMPACT_ATOMS: atom_id res chain seq x y z
N MET A 1 -1.83 -11.48 -3.60
CA MET A 1 -1.17 -10.21 -3.24
C MET A 1 -2.09 -9.00 -3.37
N THR A 2 -2.98 -8.97 -4.39
CA THR A 2 -3.89 -7.85 -4.60
C THR A 2 -4.84 -7.65 -3.43
N ASP A 3 -5.40 -8.72 -2.88
CA ASP A 3 -6.31 -8.63 -1.74
C ASP A 3 -5.65 -7.97 -0.53
N TYR A 4 -4.42 -8.35 -0.27
CA TYR A 4 -3.66 -7.77 0.84
C TYR A 4 -3.31 -6.31 0.59
N ALA A 5 -3.00 -5.98 -0.67
CA ALA A 5 -2.71 -4.60 -1.03
C ALA A 5 -3.93 -3.71 -0.83
N VAL A 6 -5.11 -4.20 -1.22
CA VAL A 6 -6.36 -3.45 -1.02
C VAL A 6 -6.60 -3.19 0.47
N VAL A 7 -6.35 -4.17 1.31
CA VAL A 7 -6.51 -4.02 2.76
C VAL A 7 -5.54 -2.95 3.30
N CYS A 8 -4.28 -3.02 2.89
CA CYS A 8 -3.29 -2.04 3.33
C CYS A 8 -3.63 -0.63 2.86
N LEU A 9 -3.99 -0.49 1.58
CA LEU A 9 -4.34 0.81 1.03
C LEU A 9 -5.61 1.38 1.69
N GLY A 10 -6.58 0.52 1.97
CA GLY A 10 -7.78 0.93 2.67
C GLY A 10 -7.50 1.43 4.08
N THR A 11 -6.58 0.77 4.77
CA THR A 11 -6.18 1.18 6.12
C THR A 11 -5.49 2.54 6.10
N LEU A 12 -4.60 2.75 5.12
CA LEU A 12 -3.94 4.05 4.96
C LEU A 12 -4.96 5.14 4.60
N ALA A 13 -5.97 4.80 3.81
CA ALA A 13 -7.00 5.75 3.39
C ALA A 13 -7.86 6.25 4.54
N ARG A 14 -7.98 5.48 5.62
CA ARG A 14 -8.74 5.89 6.80
C ARG A 14 -8.10 7.05 7.55
N ARG A 15 -6.81 7.25 7.36
CA ARG A 15 -6.05 8.29 8.05
C ARG A 15 -5.26 9.12 7.03
N PRO A 16 -5.96 9.94 6.24
CA PRO A 16 -5.28 10.75 5.21
C PRO A 16 -4.27 11.68 5.85
N GLY A 17 -3.08 11.72 5.26
CA GLY A 17 -2.01 12.55 5.78
C GLY A 17 -1.25 11.96 6.96
N TYR A 18 -1.64 10.79 7.43
CA TYR A 18 -0.98 10.12 8.56
C TYR A 18 -0.07 9.01 8.04
N SER A 19 1.19 9.05 8.44
CA SER A 19 2.16 8.00 8.08
C SER A 19 2.05 6.85 9.06
N MET A 20 1.97 5.63 8.54
CA MET A 20 1.92 4.42 9.34
C MET A 20 3.14 3.57 9.05
N SER A 21 3.75 3.04 10.11
CA SER A 21 4.85 2.10 9.95
C SER A 21 4.33 0.74 9.51
N ALA A 22 5.23 -0.11 9.00
CA ALA A 22 4.86 -1.47 8.65
C ALA A 22 4.33 -2.23 9.88
N ASN A 23 4.89 -1.98 11.05
CA ASN A 23 4.40 -2.59 12.29
C ASN A 23 2.96 -2.18 12.59
N GLU A 24 2.66 -0.90 12.47
CA GLU A 24 1.31 -0.41 12.69
C GLU A 24 0.32 -1.02 11.68
N LEU A 25 0.70 -1.08 10.42
CA LEU A 25 -0.14 -1.69 9.40
C LEU A 25 -0.34 -3.17 9.66
N SER A 26 0.70 -3.87 10.10
CA SER A 26 0.58 -5.28 10.46
C SER A 26 -0.45 -5.48 11.56
N LYS A 27 -0.42 -4.65 12.59
CA LYS A 27 -1.37 -4.73 13.70
C LYS A 27 -2.80 -4.39 13.27
N GLU A 28 -2.94 -3.35 12.46
CA GLU A 28 -4.25 -2.89 12.04
C GLU A 28 -4.92 -3.87 11.07
N THR A 29 -4.13 -4.48 10.18
CA THR A 29 -4.67 -5.36 9.15
C THR A 29 -4.73 -6.83 9.57
N GLY A 30 -3.97 -7.21 10.59
CA GLY A 30 -3.84 -8.60 10.98
C GLY A 30 -2.93 -9.41 10.08
N LEU A 31 -2.26 -8.76 9.14
CA LEU A 31 -1.33 -9.44 8.24
C LEU A 31 0.04 -9.57 8.88
N ALA A 32 0.79 -10.59 8.45
CA ALA A 32 2.15 -10.77 8.92
C ALA A 32 3.02 -9.58 8.55
N LEU A 33 3.92 -9.17 9.43
CA LEU A 33 4.81 -8.04 9.17
C LEU A 33 5.60 -8.21 7.88
N TYR A 34 6.11 -9.41 7.63
CA TYR A 34 6.85 -9.71 6.41
C TYR A 34 6.02 -9.40 5.16
N THR A 35 4.75 -9.82 5.18
CA THR A 35 3.84 -9.59 4.06
C THR A 35 3.60 -8.11 3.85
N VAL A 36 3.38 -7.37 4.94
CA VAL A 36 3.16 -5.92 4.86
C VAL A 36 4.40 -5.22 4.30
N GLN A 37 5.58 -5.57 4.80
CA GLN A 37 6.82 -4.97 4.31
C GLN A 37 7.03 -5.21 2.83
N LYS A 38 6.78 -6.44 2.37
CA LYS A 38 6.92 -6.79 0.97
C LYS A 38 5.94 -6.00 0.10
N LEU A 39 4.69 -5.91 0.53
CA LEU A 39 3.67 -5.16 -0.19
C LEU A 39 4.01 -3.69 -0.30
N LEU A 40 4.43 -3.09 0.82
CA LEU A 40 4.76 -1.67 0.83
C LEU A 40 5.93 -1.36 -0.09
N LYS A 41 6.95 -2.21 -0.10
CA LYS A 41 8.07 -2.05 -1.02
C LYS A 41 7.64 -2.12 -2.47
N LEU A 42 6.76 -3.05 -2.79
CA LEU A 42 6.25 -3.18 -4.16
C LEU A 42 5.42 -1.96 -4.55
N LEU A 43 4.57 -1.49 -3.66
CA LEU A 43 3.72 -0.34 -3.95
C LEU A 43 4.54 0.94 -4.12
N VAL A 44 5.59 1.11 -3.34
CA VAL A 44 6.47 2.28 -3.48
C VAL A 44 7.27 2.21 -4.77
N SER A 45 7.78 1.03 -5.14
CA SER A 45 8.67 0.90 -6.29
C SER A 45 7.94 0.78 -7.63
N LYS A 46 6.75 0.18 -7.64
CA LYS A 46 6.04 -0.11 -8.89
C LYS A 46 4.84 0.80 -9.16
N SER A 47 4.50 1.66 -8.21
CA SER A 47 3.37 2.56 -8.39
C SER A 47 3.63 3.86 -7.64
N ASP A 48 2.72 4.82 -7.81
CA ASP A 48 2.76 6.08 -7.08
C ASP A 48 1.66 6.15 -6.02
N PHE A 49 1.10 4.99 -5.63
CA PHE A 49 0.01 4.94 -4.67
C PHE A 49 0.47 5.27 -3.25
N VAL A 50 1.68 4.84 -2.90
CA VAL A 50 2.21 4.96 -1.55
C VAL A 50 3.58 5.60 -1.63
N LYS A 51 3.87 6.46 -0.68
CA LYS A 51 5.21 7.03 -0.54
C LYS A 51 5.75 6.70 0.85
N ALA A 52 7.06 6.50 0.90
CA ALA A 52 7.76 6.26 2.15
C ALA A 52 8.24 7.60 2.71
N ASN A 53 7.98 7.84 4.00
CA ASN A 53 8.48 9.01 4.70
C ASN A 53 9.72 8.61 5.48
N ARG A 54 10.74 9.44 5.40
CA ARG A 54 11.97 9.25 6.17
C ARG A 54 11.96 10.17 7.38
N GLY A 55 12.65 9.77 8.43
CA GLY A 55 12.79 10.56 9.63
C GLY A 55 12.40 9.77 10.87
N ALA A 56 12.37 10.46 12.01
CA ALA A 56 12.11 9.83 13.31
C ALA A 56 10.73 9.18 13.37
N LEU A 57 9.77 9.75 12.63
CA LEU A 57 8.42 9.21 12.55
C LEU A 57 8.16 8.59 11.17
N GLY A 58 9.18 8.00 10.58
CA GLY A 58 9.10 7.41 9.26
C GLY A 58 7.98 6.37 9.16
N GLY A 59 7.46 6.21 7.95
CA GLY A 59 6.39 5.27 7.70
C GLY A 59 5.92 5.39 6.27
N TYR A 60 4.70 4.97 6.02
CA TYR A 60 4.11 4.96 4.68
C TYR A 60 2.77 5.69 4.71
N MET A 61 2.47 6.37 3.62
CA MET A 61 1.18 7.03 3.49
C MET A 61 0.77 7.03 2.03
N LEU A 62 -0.53 7.24 1.78
CA LEU A 62 -1.01 7.36 0.41
C LEU A 62 -0.48 8.65 -0.20
N SER A 63 0.03 8.54 -1.42
CA SER A 63 0.45 9.71 -2.20
C SER A 63 -0.65 10.20 -3.13
N ARG A 64 -1.70 9.39 -3.32
CA ARG A 64 -2.87 9.74 -4.11
C ARG A 64 -4.13 9.50 -3.28
N ASN A 65 -5.21 10.22 -3.60
CA ASN A 65 -6.50 9.95 -2.98
C ASN A 65 -6.94 8.52 -3.28
N SER A 66 -7.51 7.86 -2.28
CA SER A 66 -7.98 6.49 -2.47
C SER A 66 -9.05 6.39 -3.57
N SER A 67 -9.83 7.45 -3.77
CA SER A 67 -10.83 7.49 -4.83
C SER A 67 -10.23 7.49 -6.23
N GLU A 68 -8.95 7.85 -6.35
CA GLU A 68 -8.23 7.89 -7.62
C GLU A 68 -7.52 6.57 -7.93
N ILE A 69 -7.54 5.63 -6.98
CA ILE A 69 -6.86 4.35 -7.13
C ILE A 69 -7.91 3.27 -7.41
N SER A 70 -7.83 2.65 -8.58
CA SER A 70 -8.76 1.58 -8.94
C SER A 70 -8.15 0.22 -8.62
N VAL A 71 -9.01 -0.79 -8.51
CA VAL A 71 -8.56 -2.17 -8.32
C VAL A 71 -7.70 -2.63 -9.49
N VAL A 72 -8.04 -2.19 -10.71
CA VAL A 72 -7.27 -2.53 -11.90
C VAL A 72 -5.85 -1.99 -11.80
N GLU A 73 -5.69 -0.74 -11.35
CA GLU A 73 -4.36 -0.14 -11.16
C GLU A 73 -3.54 -0.92 -10.13
N ILE A 74 -4.18 -1.37 -9.06
CA ILE A 74 -3.50 -2.16 -8.03
C ILE A 74 -3.01 -3.48 -8.62
N ILE A 75 -3.85 -4.15 -9.38
CA ILE A 75 -3.49 -5.42 -10.01
C ILE A 75 -2.32 -5.22 -10.97
N GLU A 76 -2.37 -4.19 -11.79
CA GLU A 76 -1.30 -3.90 -12.74
C GLU A 76 0.02 -3.59 -12.05
N ALA A 77 -0.03 -2.89 -10.92
CA ALA A 77 1.17 -2.54 -10.17
C ALA A 77 1.84 -3.77 -9.56
N LEU A 78 1.06 -4.71 -9.07
CA LEU A 78 1.57 -5.88 -8.34
C LEU A 78 1.84 -7.08 -9.25
N ASP A 79 0.94 -7.35 -10.17
CA ASP A 79 0.99 -8.56 -10.99
C ASP A 79 1.36 -8.28 -12.45
N GLY A 80 1.56 -7.00 -12.78
CA GLY A 80 1.87 -6.60 -14.13
C GLY A 80 0.63 -6.37 -14.97
N PRO A 81 0.80 -6.04 -16.26
CA PRO A 81 -0.33 -5.73 -17.12
C PRO A 81 -1.32 -6.88 -17.19
N ILE A 82 -2.60 -6.55 -17.16
CA ILE A 82 -3.65 -7.55 -17.31
C ILE A 82 -3.71 -7.95 -18.77
N THR A 83 -3.48 -9.23 -19.01
CA THR A 83 -3.58 -9.78 -20.37
C THR A 83 -4.89 -10.54 -20.48
N LEU A 84 -5.75 -10.06 -21.35
CA LEU A 84 -6.98 -10.76 -21.68
C LEU A 84 -6.71 -11.66 -22.86
N THR A 85 -6.55 -12.92 -22.60
CA THR A 85 -6.35 -13.90 -23.68
C THR A 85 -7.54 -14.83 -23.77
#